data_9c76d3368f1eeea46efc945136dcadf9
#
_entry.id   9c76d3368f1eeea46efc945136dcadf9
#
_cell.length_a   1.000
_cell.length_b   1.000
_cell.length_c   1.000
_cell.angle_alpha   90.00
_cell.angle_beta   90.00
_cell.angle_gamma   90.00
#
_symmetry.space_group_name_H-M   'P 1'
#
loop_
_entity.id
_entity.type
_entity.pdbx_description
1 polymer ?
#
loop_
_entity_poly.entity_id
_entity_poly.type
_entity_poly.pdbx_seq_one_letter_code
_entity_poly.pdbx_strand_id
1 'polypeptide(L)'
;FDSVNELPFVIVGSGLAAIEVSYALRKRWKVRSLKLLCDSRKINNKILKSLQNSKIDLIENLNFDYGKILLCTGNKSPLWAQKKLLDSDSHGRIITNQNLQLKSFSGIFAAGDCALIDSAKRPASGVFAVKVVNTLVQNLKKDIEGGSLKKWFPQRIGLQIVNVFPSHYPKAFIIYRNIIFGPSYLFWIFKKKIDLDFINKFRSKRQTMNSSVENISVNDCRGCAAKIPQVVLNKSLINSNLDSFASSPEDSVKIYQNAKDIILQSVDGFPALVSDPWLNAKITTLHACSDLWACGAKLSSAQALISLPKVERDFQSYLFSQSLKGIKSTVEDHGGELLGGHTFETRSLVNKPYSL
;
A
#
# COMPACT_ATOMS: atom_id res chain seq x y z
N PHE A 1 -0.71 -15.16 13.53
CA PHE A 1 0.71 -14.84 13.40
C PHE A 1 1.44 -14.76 14.75
N ASP A 2 0.75 -14.53 15.83
CA ASP A 2 1.34 -14.32 17.18
C ASP A 2 1.24 -15.56 18.08
N SER A 3 0.62 -16.67 17.63
CA SER A 3 0.61 -17.92 18.39
C SER A 3 2.03 -18.45 18.50
N VAL A 4 2.46 -18.70 19.72
CA VAL A 4 3.74 -19.35 20.06
C VAL A 4 3.68 -20.81 19.58
N ASN A 5 3.69 -21.02 18.28
CA ASN A 5 3.88 -22.34 17.72
C ASN A 5 5.37 -22.63 17.66
N GLU A 6 5.73 -23.77 18.11
CA GLU A 6 7.06 -24.28 18.37
C GLU A 6 7.97 -24.33 17.14
N LEU A 7 7.41 -24.28 15.91
CA LEU A 7 8.18 -24.34 14.67
C LEU A 7 8.76 -22.97 14.27
N PRO A 8 9.99 -22.93 13.75
CA PRO A 8 10.65 -21.71 13.30
C PRO A 8 9.85 -20.97 12.21
N PHE A 9 9.87 -19.64 12.27
CA PHE A 9 9.41 -18.80 11.17
C PHE A 9 10.59 -18.45 10.27
N VAL A 10 10.45 -18.69 8.97
CA VAL A 10 11.53 -18.51 8.00
C VAL A 10 11.25 -17.33 7.09
N ILE A 11 12.22 -16.43 6.97
CA ILE A 11 12.23 -15.36 5.96
C ILE A 11 13.21 -15.76 4.87
N VAL A 12 12.84 -15.59 3.61
CA VAL A 12 13.69 -15.97 2.47
C VAL A 12 14.07 -14.73 1.69
N GLY A 13 15.37 -14.44 1.56
CA GLY A 13 15.90 -13.36 0.75
C GLY A 13 17.17 -12.74 1.31
N SER A 14 18.01 -12.22 0.42
CA SER A 14 19.27 -11.54 0.77
C SER A 14 19.20 -10.02 0.58
N GLY A 15 18.04 -9.48 0.19
CA GLY A 15 17.82 -8.05 -0.03
C GLY A 15 17.47 -7.28 1.24
N LEU A 16 17.47 -5.95 1.14
CA LEU A 16 17.17 -5.07 2.28
C LEU A 16 15.76 -5.31 2.85
N ALA A 17 14.78 -5.66 2.02
CA ALA A 17 13.44 -5.98 2.48
C ALA A 17 13.43 -7.17 3.44
N ALA A 18 14.14 -8.26 3.12
CA ALA A 18 14.28 -9.42 3.99
C ALA A 18 14.94 -9.04 5.34
N ILE A 19 15.97 -8.20 5.28
CA ILE A 19 16.69 -7.73 6.46
C ILE A 19 15.82 -6.87 7.35
N GLU A 20 15.12 -5.87 6.81
CA GLU A 20 14.24 -4.99 7.59
C GLU A 20 13.06 -5.75 8.21
N VAL A 21 12.45 -6.66 7.44
CA VAL A 21 11.37 -7.51 7.95
C VAL A 21 11.87 -8.41 9.07
N SER A 22 13.07 -8.99 8.95
CA SER A 22 13.67 -9.80 10.01
C SER A 22 13.82 -9.02 11.31
N TYR A 23 14.31 -7.80 11.28
CA TYR A 23 14.40 -6.94 12.45
C TYR A 23 13.02 -6.55 13.01
N ALA A 24 12.07 -6.22 12.15
CA ALA A 24 10.71 -5.86 12.56
C ALA A 24 10.02 -7.03 13.28
N LEU A 25 10.12 -8.22 12.73
CA LEU A 25 9.55 -9.43 13.33
C LEU A 25 10.28 -9.80 14.63
N ARG A 26 11.61 -9.65 14.71
CA ARG A 26 12.36 -9.88 15.96
C ARG A 26 11.96 -8.89 17.06
N LYS A 27 11.69 -7.63 16.69
CA LYS A 27 11.15 -6.66 17.64
C LYS A 27 9.78 -7.08 18.18
N ARG A 28 8.90 -7.59 17.32
CA ARG A 28 7.56 -8.05 17.66
C ARG A 28 7.61 -9.37 18.47
N TRP A 29 8.39 -10.32 18.00
CA TRP A 29 8.49 -11.67 18.57
C TRP A 29 9.81 -11.87 19.30
N LYS A 30 9.83 -11.54 20.57
CA LYS A 30 11.06 -11.59 21.38
C LYS A 30 11.61 -13.00 21.58
N VAL A 31 10.75 -14.02 21.62
CA VAL A 31 11.09 -15.39 21.99
C VAL A 31 11.02 -16.39 20.83
N ARG A 32 10.19 -16.13 19.81
CA ARG A 32 9.98 -17.05 18.70
C ARG A 32 11.26 -17.28 17.90
N SER A 33 11.49 -18.54 17.50
CA SER A 33 12.58 -18.87 16.57
C SER A 33 12.36 -18.20 15.21
N LEU A 34 13.32 -17.37 14.79
CA LEU A 34 13.28 -16.60 13.55
C LEU A 34 14.54 -16.87 12.75
N LYS A 35 14.38 -17.39 11.56
CA LYS A 35 15.48 -17.76 10.68
C LYS A 35 15.43 -16.94 9.38
N LEU A 36 16.59 -16.52 8.89
CA LEU A 36 16.75 -15.85 7.61
C LEU A 36 17.53 -16.77 6.66
N LEU A 37 16.83 -17.30 5.66
CA LEU A 37 17.43 -18.04 4.56
C LEU A 37 17.99 -17.04 3.55
N CYS A 38 19.30 -16.94 3.47
CA CYS A 38 19.96 -15.95 2.63
C CYS A 38 21.31 -16.46 2.11
N ASP A 39 21.74 -15.90 0.98
CA ASP A 39 23.13 -16.00 0.53
C ASP A 39 23.96 -14.98 1.32
N SER A 40 24.71 -15.45 2.30
CA SER A 40 25.53 -14.62 3.18
C SER A 40 26.54 -13.76 2.44
N ARG A 41 27.03 -14.21 1.27
CA ARG A 41 27.98 -13.47 0.42
C ARG A 41 27.40 -12.18 -0.16
N LYS A 42 26.07 -12.08 -0.27
CA LYS A 42 25.35 -10.89 -0.77
C LYS A 42 25.04 -9.86 0.31
N ILE A 43 25.29 -10.18 1.57
CA ILE A 43 25.00 -9.31 2.70
C ILE A 43 26.32 -8.83 3.32
N ASN A 44 26.41 -7.54 3.58
CA ASN A 44 27.61 -6.97 4.21
C ASN A 44 27.82 -7.52 5.62
N ASN A 45 29.08 -7.80 5.98
CA ASN A 45 29.48 -8.40 7.25
C ASN A 45 28.98 -7.62 8.50
N LYS A 46 28.88 -6.28 8.43
CA LYS A 46 28.34 -5.48 9.54
C LYS A 46 26.86 -5.78 9.79
N ILE A 47 26.09 -5.98 8.71
CA ILE A 47 24.67 -6.34 8.80
C ILE A 47 24.53 -7.79 9.28
N LEU A 48 25.33 -8.73 8.74
CA LEU A 48 25.32 -10.13 9.19
C LEU A 48 25.56 -10.25 10.70
N LYS A 49 26.61 -9.61 11.22
CA LYS A 49 26.89 -9.57 12.65
C LYS A 49 25.73 -8.95 13.45
N SER A 50 25.11 -7.89 12.94
CA SER A 50 23.98 -7.25 13.60
C SER A 50 22.75 -8.15 13.64
N LEU A 51 22.46 -8.92 12.58
CA LEU A 51 21.37 -9.89 12.54
C LEU A 51 21.57 -10.99 13.58
N GLN A 52 22.77 -11.57 13.63
CA GLN A 52 23.15 -12.59 14.61
C GLN A 52 23.03 -12.07 16.06
N ASN A 53 23.56 -10.88 16.34
CA ASN A 53 23.41 -10.21 17.65
C ASN A 53 21.94 -9.94 18.03
N SER A 54 21.07 -9.84 17.03
CA SER A 54 19.63 -9.69 17.25
C SER A 54 18.89 -11.03 17.37
N LYS A 55 19.61 -12.15 17.52
CA LYS A 55 19.06 -13.51 17.62
C LYS A 55 18.20 -13.89 16.40
N ILE A 56 18.66 -13.53 15.22
CA ILE A 56 18.12 -13.97 13.94
C ILE A 56 19.11 -14.97 13.37
N ASP A 57 18.69 -16.23 13.24
CA ASP A 57 19.55 -17.31 12.78
C ASP A 57 19.69 -17.20 11.25
N LEU A 58 20.92 -17.17 10.78
CA LEU A 58 21.23 -17.17 9.35
C LEU A 58 21.38 -18.61 8.88
N ILE A 59 20.66 -18.98 7.83
CA ILE A 59 20.66 -20.33 7.27
C ILE A 59 20.82 -20.28 5.75
N GLU A 60 21.43 -21.32 5.18
CA GLU A 60 21.63 -21.46 3.73
C GLU A 60 20.69 -22.51 3.12
N ASN A 61 20.15 -23.42 3.94
CA ASN A 61 19.29 -24.52 3.52
C ASN A 61 18.10 -24.70 4.46
N LEU A 62 17.02 -25.31 3.95
CA LEU A 62 15.80 -25.66 4.70
C LEU A 62 15.82 -27.17 5.04
N ASN A 63 16.71 -27.62 5.90
CA ASN A 63 16.86 -29.03 6.27
C ASN A 63 16.21 -29.34 7.63
N PHE A 64 15.12 -28.68 7.97
CA PHE A 64 14.40 -28.83 9.24
C PHE A 64 12.93 -28.49 9.07
N ASP A 65 12.10 -28.91 10.01
CA ASP A 65 10.69 -28.54 10.04
C ASP A 65 10.51 -27.06 10.38
N TYR A 66 9.65 -26.38 9.62
CA TYR A 66 9.34 -24.97 9.80
C TYR A 66 7.83 -24.71 9.74
N GLY A 67 7.39 -23.69 10.45
CA GLY A 67 5.97 -23.36 10.52
C GLY A 67 5.48 -22.57 9.32
N LYS A 68 6.06 -21.39 9.07
CA LYS A 68 5.66 -20.50 7.97
C LYS A 68 6.87 -19.88 7.29
N ILE A 69 6.73 -19.64 5.99
CA ILE A 69 7.75 -18.97 5.16
C ILE A 69 7.20 -17.62 4.68
N LEU A 70 8.06 -16.59 4.75
CA LEU A 70 7.82 -15.29 4.14
C LEU A 70 8.87 -15.05 3.04
N LEU A 71 8.40 -14.93 1.80
CA LEU A 71 9.28 -14.71 0.65
C LEU A 71 9.55 -13.20 0.46
N CYS A 72 10.82 -12.81 0.52
CA CYS A 72 11.32 -11.46 0.23
C CYS A 72 12.36 -11.53 -0.91
N THR A 73 12.05 -12.28 -1.96
CA THR A 73 12.98 -12.67 -3.04
C THR A 73 12.99 -11.71 -4.23
N GLY A 74 12.36 -10.54 -4.08
CA GLY A 74 12.26 -9.52 -5.13
C GLY A 74 10.92 -9.55 -5.87
N ASN A 75 10.79 -8.67 -6.85
CA ASN A 75 9.59 -8.49 -7.64
C ASN A 75 9.78 -9.07 -9.04
N LYS A 76 8.73 -9.69 -9.56
CA LYS A 76 8.60 -10.01 -10.98
C LYS A 76 7.42 -9.23 -11.55
N SER A 77 7.56 -8.73 -12.76
CA SER A 77 6.46 -8.08 -13.46
C SER A 77 5.32 -9.06 -13.72
N PRO A 78 4.07 -8.59 -13.76
CA PRO A 78 2.92 -9.42 -14.06
C PRO A 78 3.08 -10.13 -15.41
N LEU A 79 2.50 -11.33 -15.55
CA LEU A 79 2.60 -12.13 -16.77
C LEU A 79 2.06 -11.41 -18.02
N TRP A 80 1.08 -10.53 -17.87
CA TRP A 80 0.56 -9.74 -18.97
C TRP A 80 1.58 -8.75 -19.54
N ALA A 81 2.46 -8.19 -18.71
CA ALA A 81 3.55 -7.31 -19.16
C ALA A 81 4.68 -8.08 -19.86
N GLN A 82 4.78 -9.38 -19.66
CA GLN A 82 5.76 -10.24 -20.29
C GLN A 82 5.31 -10.79 -21.66
N LYS A 83 4.04 -10.63 -22.00
CA LYS A 83 3.55 -10.98 -23.35
C LYS A 83 4.22 -10.03 -24.34
N LYS A 84 4.72 -10.56 -25.47
CA LYS A 84 5.51 -9.89 -26.52
C LYS A 84 4.92 -8.57 -27.11
N LEU A 85 3.81 -8.08 -26.58
CA LEU A 85 3.15 -6.84 -26.99
C LEU A 85 3.87 -5.58 -26.52
N LEU A 86 4.65 -5.65 -25.43
CA LEU A 86 5.36 -4.51 -24.85
C LEU A 86 6.85 -4.79 -24.76
N ASP A 87 7.67 -3.83 -25.14
CA ASP A 87 9.11 -3.90 -24.96
C ASP A 87 9.43 -4.03 -23.47
N SER A 88 10.02 -5.14 -23.06
CA SER A 88 10.36 -5.42 -21.67
C SER A 88 11.77 -5.97 -21.50
N ASP A 89 12.35 -5.76 -20.34
CA ASP A 89 13.65 -6.36 -19.97
C ASP A 89 13.49 -7.84 -19.54
N SER A 90 14.60 -8.50 -19.22
CA SER A 90 14.62 -9.90 -18.77
C SER A 90 13.86 -10.15 -17.46
N HIS A 91 13.52 -9.11 -16.70
CA HIS A 91 12.69 -9.17 -15.49
C HIS A 91 11.22 -8.82 -15.76
N GLY A 92 10.86 -8.58 -17.04
CA GLY A 92 9.52 -8.20 -17.47
C GLY A 92 9.15 -6.75 -17.19
N ARG A 93 10.11 -5.87 -16.85
CA ARG A 93 9.84 -4.44 -16.68
C ARG A 93 9.71 -3.76 -18.03
N ILE A 94 8.70 -2.93 -18.17
CA ILE A 94 8.39 -2.21 -19.40
C ILE A 94 9.49 -1.17 -19.71
N ILE A 95 10.05 -1.21 -20.90
CA ILE A 95 11.11 -0.30 -21.32
C ILE A 95 10.49 1.01 -21.80
N THR A 96 10.89 2.13 -21.16
CA THR A 96 10.44 3.47 -21.51
C THR A 96 11.60 4.36 -21.96
N ASN A 97 11.25 5.43 -22.66
CA ASN A 97 12.15 6.55 -22.92
C ASN A 97 12.25 7.47 -21.69
N GLN A 98 13.03 8.55 -21.77
CA GLN A 98 13.18 9.53 -20.70
C GLN A 98 11.90 10.31 -20.38
N ASN A 99 10.94 10.36 -21.29
CA ASN A 99 9.64 11.00 -21.06
C ASN A 99 8.65 10.05 -20.37
N LEU A 100 9.08 8.86 -19.98
CA LEU A 100 8.29 7.80 -19.33
C LEU A 100 7.29 7.12 -20.28
N GLN A 101 7.38 7.35 -21.60
CA GLN A 101 6.55 6.70 -22.59
C GLN A 101 7.20 5.41 -23.10
N LEU A 102 6.38 4.46 -23.51
CA LEU A 102 6.83 3.30 -24.26
C LEU A 102 7.40 3.75 -25.61
N LYS A 103 8.43 3.07 -26.10
CA LYS A 103 9.01 3.38 -27.42
C LYS A 103 8.05 3.05 -28.57
N SER A 104 7.32 1.95 -28.43
CA SER A 104 6.40 1.45 -29.47
C SER A 104 5.02 2.11 -29.45
N PHE A 105 4.64 2.79 -28.36
CA PHE A 105 3.31 3.38 -28.16
C PHE A 105 3.41 4.72 -27.44
N SER A 106 3.26 5.82 -28.17
CA SER A 106 3.41 7.17 -27.62
C SER A 106 2.36 7.55 -26.58
N GLY A 107 1.16 7.00 -26.62
CA GLY A 107 0.09 7.27 -25.64
C GLY A 107 0.17 6.41 -24.37
N ILE A 108 1.18 5.53 -24.23
CA ILE A 108 1.30 4.67 -23.05
C ILE A 108 2.51 5.09 -22.22
N PHE A 109 2.26 5.29 -20.92
CA PHE A 109 3.28 5.65 -19.93
C PHE A 109 3.47 4.53 -18.92
N ALA A 110 4.71 4.34 -18.48
CA ALA A 110 5.03 3.42 -17.38
C ALA A 110 6.06 4.02 -16.43
N ALA A 111 5.85 3.82 -15.13
CA ALA A 111 6.73 4.34 -14.09
C ALA A 111 6.75 3.43 -12.85
N GLY A 112 7.70 3.64 -11.95
CA GLY A 112 7.87 2.83 -10.75
C GLY A 112 8.55 1.49 -11.03
N ASP A 113 8.24 0.48 -10.21
CA ASP A 113 8.92 -0.81 -10.24
C ASP A 113 8.61 -1.67 -11.48
N CYS A 114 7.50 -1.39 -12.15
CA CYS A 114 7.13 -2.05 -13.41
C CYS A 114 7.85 -1.48 -14.64
N ALA A 115 8.57 -0.37 -14.52
CA ALA A 115 9.19 0.33 -15.64
C ALA A 115 10.72 0.41 -15.53
N LEU A 116 11.37 0.52 -16.69
CA LEU A 116 12.80 0.73 -16.80
C LEU A 116 13.07 1.78 -17.88
N ILE A 117 13.73 2.88 -17.51
CA ILE A 117 14.20 3.85 -18.47
C ILE A 117 15.45 3.30 -19.17
N ASP A 118 15.37 3.12 -20.49
CA ASP A 118 16.43 2.48 -21.28
C ASP A 118 17.80 3.18 -21.14
N SER A 119 17.82 4.50 -21.23
CA SER A 119 19.05 5.30 -21.11
C SER A 119 19.54 5.49 -19.67
N ALA A 120 18.80 5.07 -18.66
CA ALA A 120 19.10 5.30 -17.26
C ALA A 120 18.63 4.16 -16.36
N LYS A 121 19.09 2.95 -16.65
CA LYS A 121 18.73 1.72 -15.93
C LYS A 121 18.97 1.84 -14.43
N ARG A 122 17.95 1.52 -13.62
CA ARG A 122 17.96 1.56 -12.16
C ARG A 122 17.29 0.32 -11.59
N PRO A 123 17.70 -0.14 -10.40
CA PRO A 123 16.94 -1.15 -9.69
C PRO A 123 15.56 -0.63 -9.31
N ALA A 124 14.59 -1.53 -9.18
CA ALA A 124 13.28 -1.24 -8.62
C ALA A 124 13.43 -0.68 -7.20
N SER A 125 12.78 0.45 -6.92
CA SER A 125 12.88 1.11 -5.61
C SER A 125 11.78 2.15 -5.42
N GLY A 126 11.13 2.13 -4.27
CA GLY A 126 10.11 3.10 -3.90
C GLY A 126 10.57 4.57 -3.98
N VAL A 127 11.86 4.84 -3.75
CA VAL A 127 12.43 6.19 -3.89
C VAL A 127 12.29 6.71 -5.32
N PHE A 128 12.56 5.87 -6.33
CA PHE A 128 12.40 6.26 -7.72
C PHE A 128 10.93 6.37 -8.09
N ALA A 129 10.09 5.45 -7.62
CA ALA A 129 8.66 5.48 -7.83
C ALA A 129 8.00 6.77 -7.30
N VAL A 130 8.39 7.22 -6.10
CA VAL A 130 7.87 8.47 -5.54
C VAL A 130 8.38 9.71 -6.27
N LYS A 131 9.66 9.74 -6.64
CA LYS A 131 10.26 10.92 -7.28
C LYS A 131 9.81 11.15 -8.72
N VAL A 132 9.43 10.11 -9.44
CA VAL A 132 8.98 10.20 -10.83
C VAL A 132 7.57 10.79 -10.97
N VAL A 133 6.75 10.74 -9.92
CA VAL A 133 5.32 11.11 -9.95
C VAL A 133 5.07 12.49 -10.56
N ASN A 134 5.80 13.51 -10.11
CA ASN A 134 5.60 14.87 -10.62
C ASN A 134 5.86 14.99 -12.13
N THR A 135 6.89 14.30 -12.63
CA THR A 135 7.17 14.29 -14.07
C THR A 135 6.12 13.50 -14.84
N LEU A 136 5.68 12.36 -14.30
CA LEU A 136 4.62 11.55 -14.91
C LEU A 136 3.32 12.34 -15.04
N VAL A 137 2.86 12.98 -13.96
CA VAL A 137 1.63 13.79 -13.97
C VAL A 137 1.71 14.93 -14.97
N GLN A 138 2.85 15.64 -15.03
CA GLN A 138 3.05 16.71 -16.00
C GLN A 138 3.03 16.18 -17.44
N ASN A 139 3.64 15.03 -17.68
CA ASN A 139 3.69 14.43 -19.01
C ASN A 139 2.32 13.92 -19.45
N LEU A 140 1.55 13.30 -18.58
CA LEU A 140 0.17 12.88 -18.88
C LEU A 140 -0.71 14.08 -19.25
N LYS A 141 -0.63 15.19 -18.50
CA LYS A 141 -1.37 16.42 -18.85
C LYS A 141 -0.96 16.96 -20.21
N LYS A 142 0.35 17.08 -20.46
CA LYS A 142 0.87 17.59 -21.73
C LYS A 142 0.58 16.70 -22.91
N ASP A 143 0.52 15.39 -22.74
CA ASP A 143 0.15 14.45 -23.78
C ASP A 143 -1.30 14.66 -24.22
N ILE A 144 -2.20 14.88 -23.26
CA ILE A 144 -3.62 15.20 -23.51
C ILE A 144 -3.79 16.58 -24.17
N GLU A 145 -3.01 17.57 -23.74
CA GLU A 145 -3.08 18.97 -24.20
C GLU A 145 -2.29 19.22 -25.48
N GLY A 146 -1.56 18.22 -26.00
CA GLY A 146 -0.71 18.37 -27.20
C GLY A 146 0.60 19.11 -26.94
N GLY A 147 1.09 19.15 -25.70
CA GLY A 147 2.30 19.87 -25.31
C GLY A 147 3.59 19.04 -25.35
N SER A 148 4.75 19.70 -25.24
CA SER A 148 6.05 19.03 -25.18
C SER A 148 6.29 18.33 -23.84
N LEU A 149 6.74 17.07 -23.89
CA LEU A 149 6.96 16.23 -22.71
C LEU A 149 8.29 16.56 -22.01
N LYS A 150 8.31 16.42 -20.70
CA LYS A 150 9.48 16.64 -19.85
C LYS A 150 10.29 15.38 -19.67
N LYS A 151 11.60 15.46 -19.88
CA LYS A 151 12.52 14.36 -19.57
C LYS A 151 12.74 14.22 -18.07
N TRP A 152 12.73 12.98 -17.57
CA TRP A 152 13.09 12.65 -16.20
C TRP A 152 14.46 11.99 -16.15
N PHE A 153 15.30 12.51 -15.26
CA PHE A 153 16.65 11.99 -15.00
C PHE A 153 16.72 11.44 -13.57
N PRO A 154 16.61 10.12 -13.40
CA PRO A 154 16.72 9.54 -12.06
C PRO A 154 18.11 9.73 -11.48
N GLN A 155 18.19 10.02 -10.19
CA GLN A 155 19.47 10.09 -9.49
C GLN A 155 20.26 8.77 -9.63
N ARG A 156 21.59 8.86 -9.75
CA ARG A 156 22.43 7.67 -9.96
C ARG A 156 22.41 6.72 -8.77
N ILE A 157 22.27 7.23 -7.55
CA ILE A 157 22.38 6.47 -6.31
C ILE A 157 21.25 6.89 -5.38
N GLY A 158 20.53 5.90 -4.85
CA GLY A 158 19.56 6.07 -3.78
C GLY A 158 20.23 5.89 -2.42
N LEU A 159 19.97 6.80 -1.48
CA LEU A 159 20.29 6.59 -0.08
C LEU A 159 19.35 5.49 0.46
N GLN A 160 19.90 4.46 1.07
CA GLN A 160 19.14 3.38 1.70
C GLN A 160 19.36 3.47 3.21
N ILE A 161 18.27 3.44 3.97
CA ILE A 161 18.33 3.49 5.43
C ILE A 161 17.58 2.28 5.96
N VAL A 162 18.30 1.40 6.65
CA VAL A 162 17.78 0.12 7.16
C VAL A 162 17.60 0.19 8.66
N ASN A 163 16.37 0.03 9.14
CA ASN A 163 16.07 0.02 10.58
C ASN A 163 16.57 -1.25 11.24
N VAL A 164 17.14 -1.08 12.43
CA VAL A 164 17.59 -2.15 13.32
C VAL A 164 16.96 -1.92 14.69
N PHE A 165 16.45 -2.95 15.29
CA PHE A 165 15.84 -2.87 16.61
C PHE A 165 16.61 -3.73 17.64
N PRO A 166 17.77 -3.27 18.12
CA PRO A 166 18.44 -3.91 19.26
C PRO A 166 17.60 -3.69 20.52
N SER A 167 17.95 -4.38 21.60
CA SER A 167 17.11 -4.56 22.80
C SER A 167 16.58 -3.29 23.50
N HIS A 168 17.27 -2.14 23.37
CA HIS A 168 16.90 -0.94 24.12
C HIS A 168 16.45 0.25 23.26
N TYR A 169 17.21 0.60 22.22
CA TYR A 169 16.89 1.76 21.37
C TYR A 169 16.92 1.41 19.89
N PRO A 170 15.97 1.94 19.10
CA PRO A 170 15.98 1.73 17.66
C PRO A 170 17.22 2.42 17.07
N LYS A 171 17.85 1.76 16.10
CA LYS A 171 18.99 2.27 15.36
C LYS A 171 18.73 2.07 13.86
N ALA A 172 19.55 2.70 13.02
CA ALA A 172 19.54 2.45 11.59
C ALA A 172 20.95 2.40 11.02
N PHE A 173 21.11 1.62 9.96
CA PHE A 173 22.26 1.71 9.07
C PHE A 173 21.94 2.70 7.94
N ILE A 174 22.92 3.46 7.51
CA ILE A 174 22.90 4.18 6.24
C ILE A 174 23.80 3.43 5.26
N ILE A 175 23.23 3.11 4.10
CA ILE A 175 23.96 2.49 2.99
C ILE A 175 23.99 3.51 1.84
N TYR A 176 25.21 3.91 1.48
CA TYR A 176 25.46 4.79 0.35
C TYR A 176 26.53 4.17 -0.53
N ARG A 177 26.18 3.86 -1.76
CA ARG A 177 27.00 2.98 -2.63
C ARG A 177 27.25 1.64 -1.93
N ASN A 178 28.52 1.29 -1.70
CA ASN A 178 28.92 0.05 -1.03
C ASN A 178 29.41 0.30 0.42
N ILE A 179 29.28 1.53 0.92
CA ILE A 179 29.73 1.90 2.26
C ILE A 179 28.54 1.87 3.22
N ILE A 180 28.74 1.20 4.36
CA ILE A 180 27.73 1.08 5.42
C ILE A 180 28.20 1.84 6.66
N PHE A 181 27.37 2.81 7.08
CA PHE A 181 27.56 3.59 8.29
C PHE A 181 26.58 3.14 9.38
N GLY A 182 27.03 3.16 10.61
CA GLY A 182 26.20 2.78 11.77
C GLY A 182 26.37 1.33 12.21
N PRO A 183 25.40 0.78 12.99
CA PRO A 183 24.10 1.35 13.27
C PRO A 183 24.10 2.49 14.28
N SER A 184 23.33 3.54 14.06
CA SER A 184 23.22 4.71 14.94
C SER A 184 21.77 5.10 15.21
N TYR A 185 21.51 5.62 16.43
CA TYR A 185 20.23 6.22 16.81
C TYR A 185 19.93 7.49 16.00
N LEU A 186 20.94 8.30 15.70
CA LEU A 186 20.79 9.51 14.89
C LEU A 186 20.29 9.18 13.47
N PHE A 187 20.74 8.09 12.88
CA PHE A 187 20.28 7.65 11.57
C PHE A 187 18.82 7.17 11.60
N TRP A 188 18.40 6.59 12.71
CA TRP A 188 17.00 6.24 12.90
C TRP A 188 16.12 7.49 13.05
N ILE A 189 16.54 8.51 13.80
CA ILE A 189 15.83 9.80 13.87
C ILE A 189 15.73 10.44 12.49
N PHE A 190 16.82 10.43 11.72
CA PHE A 190 16.83 10.95 10.36
C PHE A 190 15.83 10.24 9.45
N LYS A 191 15.79 8.88 9.48
CA LYS A 191 14.78 8.11 8.74
C LYS A 191 13.37 8.47 9.21
N LYS A 192 13.13 8.48 10.51
CA LYS A 192 11.82 8.83 11.08
C LYS A 192 11.35 10.21 10.60
N LYS A 193 12.25 11.20 10.54
CA LYS A 193 11.93 12.54 10.03
C LYS A 193 11.52 12.46 8.55
N ILE A 194 12.28 11.77 7.70
CA ILE A 194 11.94 11.60 6.28
C ILE A 194 10.55 10.96 6.12
N ASP A 195 10.28 9.90 6.86
CA ASP A 195 8.99 9.18 6.79
C ASP A 195 7.83 10.07 7.28
N LEU A 196 8.02 10.81 8.37
CA LEU A 196 7.02 11.74 8.89
C LEU A 196 6.78 12.92 7.94
N ASP A 197 7.84 13.50 7.37
CA ASP A 197 7.71 14.59 6.40
C ASP A 197 6.96 14.14 5.14
N PHE A 198 7.17 12.89 4.72
CA PHE A 198 6.41 12.30 3.63
C PHE A 198 4.92 12.14 3.98
N ILE A 199 4.62 11.54 5.13
CA ILE A 199 3.24 11.34 5.61
C ILE A 199 2.54 12.69 5.81
N ASN A 200 3.23 13.68 6.38
CA ASN A 200 2.66 15.00 6.63
C ASN A 200 2.24 15.77 5.37
N LYS A 201 2.79 15.43 4.20
CA LYS A 201 2.31 15.99 2.92
C LYS A 201 0.87 15.60 2.60
N PHE A 202 0.42 14.46 3.11
CA PHE A 202 -0.92 13.92 2.88
C PHE A 202 -1.86 14.16 4.06
N ARG A 203 -1.36 14.63 5.21
CA ARG A 203 -2.21 15.02 6.33
C ARG A 203 -2.92 16.33 5.99
N SER A 204 -4.24 16.34 6.18
CA SER A 204 -5.00 17.59 6.06
C SER A 204 -4.52 18.57 7.13
N LYS A 205 -4.43 19.87 6.79
CA LYS A 205 -4.04 20.95 7.73
C LYS A 205 -5.11 21.23 8.80
N ARG A 206 -6.21 20.49 8.85
CA ARG A 206 -7.23 20.65 9.89
C ARG A 206 -6.69 20.11 11.21
N GLN A 207 -6.89 20.88 12.26
CA GLN A 207 -6.53 20.52 13.63
C GLN A 207 -7.17 19.17 13.96
N THR A 208 -6.36 18.12 14.05
CA THR A 208 -6.73 16.91 14.74
C THR A 208 -6.90 17.27 16.22
N MET A 209 -8.07 17.06 16.80
CA MET A 209 -8.19 17.11 18.24
C MET A 209 -7.18 16.12 18.82
N ASN A 210 -6.41 16.57 19.81
CA ASN A 210 -5.48 15.71 20.56
C ASN A 210 -6.29 14.64 21.31
N SER A 211 -6.64 13.57 20.61
CA SER A 211 -7.01 12.34 21.28
C SER A 211 -5.71 11.67 21.70
N SER A 212 -5.49 11.57 22.99
CA SER A 212 -4.52 10.65 23.57
C SER A 212 -4.69 9.29 22.91
N VAL A 213 -3.70 8.87 22.13
CA VAL A 213 -3.70 7.56 21.48
C VAL A 213 -3.44 6.53 22.56
N GLU A 214 -4.48 6.12 23.26
CA GLU A 214 -4.46 4.90 24.04
C GLU A 214 -4.35 3.73 23.07
N ASN A 215 -3.32 2.94 23.28
CA ASN A 215 -3.02 1.62 22.74
C ASN A 215 -4.09 1.02 21.82
N ILE A 216 -4.09 1.43 20.56
CA ILE A 216 -4.79 0.67 19.54
C ILE A 216 -3.98 -0.62 19.39
N SER A 217 -4.53 -1.72 19.88
CA SER A 217 -4.06 -3.06 19.54
C SER A 217 -3.82 -3.09 18.04
N VAL A 218 -2.72 -3.68 17.62
CA VAL A 218 -2.37 -3.85 16.21
C VAL A 218 -3.54 -4.55 15.52
N ASN A 219 -4.45 -3.76 15.01
CA ASN A 219 -5.63 -4.26 14.35
C ASN A 219 -5.22 -4.75 12.97
N ASP A 220 -5.76 -5.88 12.60
CA ASP A 220 -5.70 -6.39 11.25
C ASP A 220 -6.03 -5.26 10.27
N CYS A 221 -5.16 -5.06 9.29
CA CYS A 221 -5.47 -4.16 8.18
C CYS A 221 -6.77 -4.65 7.52
N ARG A 222 -7.85 -3.90 7.65
CA ARG A 222 -9.18 -4.27 7.18
C ARG A 222 -9.68 -3.44 6.00
N GLY A 223 -8.79 -2.74 5.31
CA GLY A 223 -9.10 -2.08 4.05
C GLY A 223 -9.29 -3.13 2.93
N CYS A 224 -8.48 -3.08 1.91
CA CYS A 224 -8.52 -4.08 0.82
C CYS A 224 -8.45 -5.54 1.31
N ALA A 225 -7.77 -5.79 2.42
CA ALA A 225 -7.67 -7.12 3.06
C ALA A 225 -8.98 -7.58 3.75
N ALA A 226 -9.99 -6.73 3.86
CA ALA A 226 -11.32 -7.12 4.35
C ALA A 226 -12.17 -7.83 3.30
N LYS A 227 -11.80 -7.75 2.02
CA LYS A 227 -12.49 -8.47 0.94
C LYS A 227 -12.35 -9.98 1.17
N ILE A 228 -13.43 -10.72 0.96
CA ILE A 228 -13.38 -12.20 1.04
C ILE A 228 -12.44 -12.74 -0.06
N PRO A 229 -11.75 -13.88 0.20
CA PRO A 229 -10.89 -14.50 -0.79
C PRO A 229 -11.65 -14.78 -2.08
N GLN A 230 -11.06 -14.47 -3.23
CA GLN A 230 -11.70 -14.63 -4.56
C GLN A 230 -12.22 -16.05 -4.80
N VAL A 231 -11.50 -17.06 -4.32
CA VAL A 231 -11.94 -18.47 -4.43
C VAL A 231 -13.29 -18.70 -3.72
N VAL A 232 -13.48 -18.07 -2.55
CA VAL A 232 -14.75 -18.17 -1.80
C VAL A 232 -15.84 -17.40 -2.53
N LEU A 233 -15.54 -16.19 -3.00
CA LEU A 233 -16.48 -15.36 -3.76
C LEU A 233 -16.96 -16.09 -5.02
N ASN A 234 -16.03 -16.58 -5.86
CA ASN A 234 -16.37 -17.26 -7.11
C ASN A 234 -17.23 -18.51 -6.86
N LYS A 235 -16.85 -19.33 -5.86
CA LYS A 235 -17.65 -20.52 -5.51
C LYS A 235 -19.07 -20.15 -5.06
N SER A 236 -19.21 -19.06 -4.30
CA SER A 236 -20.52 -18.58 -3.83
C SER A 236 -21.37 -18.05 -4.99
N LEU A 237 -20.77 -17.30 -5.92
CA LEU A 237 -21.44 -16.79 -7.10
C LEU A 237 -21.96 -17.94 -7.99
N ILE A 238 -21.14 -18.93 -8.26
CA ILE A 238 -21.52 -20.13 -9.04
C ILE A 238 -22.68 -20.88 -8.34
N ASN A 239 -22.56 -21.13 -7.03
CA ASN A 239 -23.60 -21.81 -6.27
C ASN A 239 -24.94 -21.03 -6.21
N SER A 240 -24.88 -19.74 -6.49
CA SER A 240 -26.05 -18.85 -6.50
C SER A 240 -26.58 -18.58 -7.92
N ASN A 241 -26.11 -19.31 -8.93
CA ASN A 241 -26.44 -19.12 -10.35
C ASN A 241 -26.11 -17.72 -10.88
N LEU A 242 -24.97 -17.15 -10.40
CA LEU A 242 -24.44 -15.85 -10.79
C LEU A 242 -23.08 -16.00 -11.51
N ASP A 243 -22.97 -17.00 -12.37
CA ASP A 243 -21.71 -17.36 -13.04
C ASP A 243 -21.12 -16.24 -13.90
N SER A 244 -21.99 -15.39 -14.47
CA SER A 244 -21.56 -14.25 -15.29
C SER A 244 -20.71 -13.27 -14.50
N PHE A 245 -21.00 -13.05 -13.22
CA PHE A 245 -20.18 -12.18 -12.33
C PHE A 245 -18.86 -12.82 -11.93
N ALA A 246 -18.79 -14.15 -11.91
CA ALA A 246 -17.54 -14.87 -11.61
C ALA A 246 -16.59 -14.87 -12.81
N SER A 247 -17.11 -14.86 -14.04
CA SER A 247 -16.31 -14.90 -15.27
C SER A 247 -15.79 -13.55 -15.72
N SER A 248 -16.46 -12.45 -15.37
CA SER A 248 -16.05 -11.07 -15.70
C SER A 248 -16.28 -10.16 -14.49
N PRO A 249 -15.41 -10.24 -13.49
CA PRO A 249 -15.53 -9.38 -12.32
C PRO A 249 -15.22 -7.91 -12.70
N GLU A 250 -16.16 -7.02 -12.38
CA GLU A 250 -16.06 -5.58 -12.64
C GLU A 250 -16.15 -4.84 -11.30
N ASP A 251 -15.28 -3.85 -11.09
CA ASP A 251 -15.31 -2.99 -9.90
C ASP A 251 -16.38 -1.88 -10.01
N SER A 252 -16.83 -1.60 -11.23
CA SER A 252 -17.95 -0.67 -11.49
C SER A 252 -18.90 -1.27 -12.52
N VAL A 253 -20.19 -0.97 -12.38
CA VAL A 253 -21.23 -1.46 -13.29
C VAL A 253 -21.83 -0.33 -14.11
N LYS A 254 -22.05 -0.58 -15.39
CA LYS A 254 -22.77 0.33 -16.26
C LYS A 254 -24.27 0.19 -16.01
N ILE A 255 -24.90 1.23 -15.49
CA ILE A 255 -26.33 1.25 -15.19
C ILE A 255 -27.17 1.94 -16.28
N TYR A 256 -26.54 2.81 -17.07
CA TYR A 256 -27.20 3.51 -18.16
C TYR A 256 -26.20 3.87 -19.27
N GLN A 257 -26.70 3.85 -20.51
CA GLN A 257 -25.93 4.31 -21.67
C GLN A 257 -26.88 4.85 -22.75
N ASN A 258 -26.51 6.00 -23.29
CA ASN A 258 -27.10 6.55 -24.51
C ASN A 258 -26.00 6.90 -25.54
N ALA A 259 -26.32 7.61 -26.59
CA ALA A 259 -25.35 7.99 -27.61
C ALA A 259 -24.26 8.96 -27.15
N LYS A 260 -24.44 9.64 -26.01
CA LYS A 260 -23.54 10.68 -25.49
C LYS A 260 -22.96 10.35 -24.13
N ASP A 261 -23.71 9.66 -23.29
CA ASP A 261 -23.41 9.49 -21.87
C ASP A 261 -23.43 8.02 -21.45
N ILE A 262 -22.52 7.67 -20.58
CA ILE A 262 -22.47 6.39 -19.87
C ILE A 262 -22.51 6.71 -18.37
N ILE A 263 -23.42 6.09 -17.62
CA ILE A 263 -23.48 6.20 -16.16
C ILE A 263 -22.93 4.90 -15.57
N LEU A 264 -21.90 5.04 -14.74
CA LEU A 264 -21.29 3.96 -13.99
C LEU A 264 -21.68 4.07 -12.52
N GLN A 265 -21.82 2.93 -11.85
CA GLN A 265 -22.03 2.84 -10.42
C GLN A 265 -21.00 1.89 -9.81
N SER A 266 -20.46 2.26 -8.65
CA SER A 266 -19.64 1.43 -7.79
C SER A 266 -20.15 1.46 -6.36
N VAL A 267 -19.95 0.37 -5.63
CA VAL A 267 -20.25 0.26 -4.20
C VAL A 267 -19.04 -0.36 -3.52
N ASP A 268 -18.43 0.37 -2.62
CA ASP A 268 -17.32 -0.12 -1.83
C ASP A 268 -17.38 0.42 -0.39
N GLY A 269 -16.69 -0.26 0.52
CA GLY A 269 -16.64 0.12 1.91
C GLY A 269 -15.80 -0.84 2.73
N PHE A 270 -15.42 -0.42 3.94
CA PHE A 270 -14.66 -1.23 4.87
C PHE A 270 -14.86 -0.77 6.32
N PRO A 271 -14.53 -1.64 7.29
CA PRO A 271 -14.50 -1.26 8.70
C PRO A 271 -13.55 -0.09 8.94
N ALA A 272 -13.83 0.73 9.95
CA ALA A 272 -13.00 1.88 10.28
C ALA A 272 -11.50 1.51 10.40
N LEU A 273 -10.69 2.20 9.62
CA LEU A 273 -9.23 2.02 9.55
C LEU A 273 -8.49 2.86 10.59
N VAL A 274 -9.08 3.99 10.94
CA VAL A 274 -8.54 4.97 11.88
C VAL A 274 -9.60 5.43 12.87
N SER A 275 -9.19 5.88 14.04
CA SER A 275 -10.09 6.33 15.10
C SER A 275 -10.72 7.70 14.86
N ASP A 276 -10.16 8.51 13.95
CA ASP A 276 -10.74 9.80 13.54
C ASP A 276 -11.89 9.57 12.56
N PRO A 277 -13.15 9.85 12.93
CA PRO A 277 -14.31 9.55 12.10
C PRO A 277 -14.36 10.38 10.81
N TRP A 278 -13.88 11.61 10.84
CA TRP A 278 -13.82 12.47 9.65
C TRP A 278 -12.78 11.95 8.65
N LEU A 279 -11.58 11.63 9.14
CA LEU A 279 -10.50 11.10 8.30
C LEU A 279 -10.86 9.72 7.75
N ASN A 280 -11.47 8.87 8.57
CA ASN A 280 -11.92 7.55 8.13
C ASN A 280 -12.95 7.67 7.00
N ALA A 281 -13.93 8.54 7.17
CA ALA A 281 -14.95 8.81 6.16
C ALA A 281 -14.35 9.34 4.85
N LYS A 282 -13.37 10.25 4.94
CA LYS A 282 -12.65 10.74 3.77
C LYS A 282 -11.91 9.63 3.03
N ILE A 283 -11.20 8.77 3.75
CA ILE A 283 -10.46 7.63 3.16
C ILE A 283 -11.44 6.67 2.47
N THR A 284 -12.53 6.31 3.13
CA THR A 284 -13.54 5.40 2.59
C THR A 284 -14.21 5.97 1.33
N THR A 285 -14.56 7.26 1.34
CA THR A 285 -15.14 7.92 0.18
C THR A 285 -14.20 7.96 -1.01
N LEU A 286 -12.93 8.32 -0.79
CA LEU A 286 -11.93 8.31 -1.85
C LEU A 286 -11.69 6.90 -2.42
N HIS A 287 -11.73 5.89 -1.56
CA HIS A 287 -11.61 4.51 -1.98
C HIS A 287 -12.79 4.06 -2.84
N ALA A 288 -14.02 4.33 -2.41
CA ALA A 288 -15.22 4.01 -3.19
C ALA A 288 -15.25 4.73 -4.55
N CYS A 289 -14.72 5.96 -4.62
CA CYS A 289 -14.65 6.71 -5.87
C CYS A 289 -13.51 6.22 -6.80
N SER A 290 -12.50 5.53 -6.27
CA SER A 290 -11.32 5.14 -7.03
C SER A 290 -11.64 4.24 -8.23
N ASP A 291 -12.61 3.36 -8.10
CA ASP A 291 -13.04 2.45 -9.15
C ASP A 291 -13.70 3.18 -10.32
N LEU A 292 -14.51 4.22 -10.01
CA LEU A 292 -15.11 5.10 -11.03
C LEU A 292 -14.03 5.90 -11.76
N TRP A 293 -13.07 6.45 -11.04
CA TRP A 293 -11.95 7.19 -11.64
C TRP A 293 -11.04 6.31 -12.47
N ALA A 294 -10.83 5.06 -12.06
CA ALA A 294 -10.07 4.08 -12.84
C ALA A 294 -10.73 3.79 -14.20
N CYS A 295 -12.07 3.88 -14.26
CA CYS A 295 -12.85 3.78 -15.49
C CYS A 295 -12.94 5.10 -16.29
N GLY A 296 -12.26 6.18 -15.85
CA GLY A 296 -12.29 7.49 -16.49
C GLY A 296 -13.58 8.29 -16.24
N ALA A 297 -14.43 7.85 -15.31
CA ALA A 297 -15.67 8.54 -14.97
C ALA A 297 -15.42 9.77 -14.08
N LYS A 298 -16.34 10.75 -14.14
CA LYS A 298 -16.42 11.87 -13.19
C LYS A 298 -17.39 11.51 -12.09
N LEU A 299 -17.09 11.92 -10.85
CA LEU A 299 -18.04 11.77 -9.76
C LEU A 299 -19.24 12.70 -9.97
N SER A 300 -20.43 12.15 -9.99
CA SER A 300 -21.70 12.90 -10.09
C SER A 300 -22.40 12.95 -8.74
N SER A 301 -22.56 11.81 -8.09
CA SER A 301 -23.26 11.75 -6.82
C SER A 301 -22.82 10.56 -5.99
N ALA A 302 -23.12 10.61 -4.68
CA ALA A 302 -22.86 9.52 -3.75
C ALA A 302 -24.02 9.34 -2.77
N GLN A 303 -24.21 8.12 -2.31
CA GLN A 303 -25.02 7.78 -1.14
C GLN A 303 -24.14 7.13 -0.08
N ALA A 304 -24.37 7.41 1.19
CA ALA A 304 -23.57 6.90 2.28
C ALA A 304 -24.31 5.83 3.08
N LEU A 305 -23.67 4.67 3.26
CA LEU A 305 -24.14 3.64 4.20
C LEU A 305 -23.22 3.67 5.43
N ILE A 306 -23.73 4.10 6.59
CA ILE A 306 -22.95 4.30 7.80
C ILE A 306 -23.44 3.38 8.90
N SER A 307 -22.52 2.56 9.41
CA SER A 307 -22.73 1.69 10.57
C SER A 307 -22.06 2.29 11.79
N LEU A 308 -22.82 2.56 12.85
CA LEU A 308 -22.32 3.17 14.08
C LEU A 308 -22.39 2.19 15.24
N PRO A 309 -21.41 2.25 16.17
CA PRO A 309 -21.48 1.45 17.39
C PRO A 309 -22.62 1.95 18.29
N LYS A 310 -23.21 1.05 19.07
CA LYS A 310 -24.15 1.42 20.14
C LYS A 310 -23.36 1.99 21.31
N VAL A 311 -23.30 3.30 21.38
CA VAL A 311 -22.60 4.06 22.41
C VAL A 311 -23.53 5.14 22.98
N GLU A 312 -23.03 5.94 23.90
CA GLU A 312 -23.74 7.10 24.46
C GLU A 312 -24.17 8.06 23.31
N ARG A 313 -25.37 8.64 23.40
CA ARG A 313 -26.05 9.34 22.29
C ARG A 313 -25.27 10.55 21.76
N ASP A 314 -24.67 11.34 22.65
CA ASP A 314 -23.91 12.52 22.25
C ASP A 314 -22.63 12.13 21.51
N PHE A 315 -21.98 11.06 21.97
CA PHE A 315 -20.82 10.51 21.27
C PHE A 315 -21.17 9.87 19.92
N GLN A 316 -22.31 9.17 19.86
CA GLN A 316 -22.81 8.61 18.58
C GLN A 316 -23.14 9.73 17.59
N SER A 317 -23.79 10.79 18.05
CA SER A 317 -24.09 11.99 17.25
C SER A 317 -22.81 12.67 16.75
N TYR A 318 -21.78 12.76 17.61
CA TYR A 318 -20.47 13.26 17.22
C TYR A 318 -19.84 12.40 16.12
N LEU A 319 -19.75 11.08 16.31
CA LEU A 319 -19.21 10.16 15.30
C LEU A 319 -19.93 10.31 13.96
N PHE A 320 -21.25 10.32 13.99
CA PHE A 320 -22.08 10.46 12.80
C PHE A 320 -21.86 11.79 12.09
N SER A 321 -21.90 12.90 12.82
CA SER A 321 -21.73 14.23 12.24
C SER A 321 -20.33 14.43 11.62
N GLN A 322 -19.27 13.90 12.24
CA GLN A 322 -17.92 13.96 11.69
C GLN A 322 -17.79 13.10 10.43
N SER A 323 -18.38 11.91 10.44
CA SER A 323 -18.40 11.03 9.26
C SER A 323 -19.12 11.70 8.09
N LEU A 324 -20.32 12.23 8.31
CA LEU A 324 -21.06 12.96 7.27
C LEU A 324 -20.29 14.16 6.70
N LYS A 325 -19.64 14.95 7.58
CA LYS A 325 -18.80 16.08 7.13
C LYS A 325 -17.63 15.61 6.28
N GLY A 326 -17.01 14.49 6.66
CA GLY A 326 -15.91 13.88 5.89
C GLY A 326 -16.35 13.42 4.51
N ILE A 327 -17.46 12.70 4.43
CA ILE A 327 -18.06 12.24 3.16
C ILE A 327 -18.43 13.44 2.30
N LYS A 328 -19.25 14.35 2.83
CA LYS A 328 -19.75 15.52 2.11
C LYS A 328 -18.63 16.36 1.52
N SER A 329 -17.64 16.75 2.36
CA SER A 329 -16.53 17.56 1.86
C SER A 329 -15.72 16.84 0.77
N THR A 330 -15.57 15.52 0.88
CA THR A 330 -14.80 14.76 -0.11
C THR A 330 -15.55 14.64 -1.43
N VAL A 331 -16.84 14.39 -1.39
CA VAL A 331 -17.69 14.29 -2.59
C VAL A 331 -17.75 15.65 -3.31
N GLU A 332 -17.96 16.75 -2.58
CA GLU A 332 -18.00 18.11 -3.13
C GLU A 332 -16.66 18.56 -3.69
N ASP A 333 -15.54 18.25 -3.01
CA ASP A 333 -14.17 18.55 -3.49
C ASP A 333 -13.87 17.90 -4.86
N HIS A 334 -14.62 16.85 -5.23
CA HIS A 334 -14.47 16.13 -6.50
C HIS A 334 -15.64 16.34 -7.47
N GLY A 335 -16.45 17.36 -7.22
CA GLY A 335 -17.52 17.80 -8.12
C GLY A 335 -18.79 16.96 -8.08
N GLY A 336 -18.96 16.12 -7.06
CA GLY A 336 -20.16 15.33 -6.84
C GLY A 336 -21.10 15.93 -5.78
N GLU A 337 -22.24 15.33 -5.60
CA GLU A 337 -23.27 15.68 -4.61
C GLU A 337 -23.58 14.49 -3.69
N LEU A 338 -23.69 14.73 -2.38
CA LEU A 338 -24.16 13.73 -1.42
C LEU A 338 -25.69 13.74 -1.38
N LEU A 339 -26.32 12.74 -1.97
CA LEU A 339 -27.77 12.65 -2.10
C LEU A 339 -28.50 12.11 -0.85
N GLY A 340 -27.77 11.53 0.08
CA GLY A 340 -28.33 10.92 1.29
C GLY A 340 -27.66 9.59 1.62
N GLY A 341 -28.41 8.66 2.19
CA GLY A 341 -27.90 7.34 2.55
C GLY A 341 -28.73 6.64 3.60
N HIS A 342 -28.14 5.65 4.26
CA HIS A 342 -28.78 4.89 5.33
C HIS A 342 -27.84 4.72 6.51
N THR A 343 -28.39 4.63 7.73
CA THR A 343 -27.63 4.43 8.97
C THR A 343 -28.22 3.31 9.80
N PHE A 344 -27.36 2.54 10.44
CA PHE A 344 -27.78 1.51 11.40
C PHE A 344 -26.80 1.37 12.54
N GLU A 345 -27.30 0.88 13.67
CA GLU A 345 -26.45 0.53 14.80
C GLU A 345 -25.90 -0.88 14.65
N THR A 346 -24.61 -1.05 14.85
CA THR A 346 -24.03 -2.37 15.02
C THR A 346 -24.23 -2.85 16.46
N ARG A 347 -24.73 -4.04 16.64
CA ARG A 347 -24.63 -4.76 17.91
C ARG A 347 -23.18 -5.18 18.11
N SER A 348 -22.30 -4.25 18.50
CA SER A 348 -20.92 -4.62 18.75
C SER A 348 -20.78 -5.32 20.08
N LEU A 349 -20.26 -6.50 20.04
CA LEU A 349 -19.47 -7.01 21.14
C LEU A 349 -18.37 -5.97 21.40
N VAL A 350 -18.25 -5.54 22.64
CA VAL A 350 -17.27 -4.58 23.18
C VAL A 350 -15.95 -4.64 22.41
N ASN A 351 -15.47 -3.51 21.89
CA ASN A 351 -14.18 -3.28 21.23
C ASN A 351 -14.05 -3.50 19.71
N LYS A 352 -15.11 -3.46 18.92
CA LYS A 352 -14.93 -3.41 17.46
C LYS A 352 -15.16 -1.99 16.91
N PRO A 353 -14.30 -1.48 16.01
CA PRO A 353 -14.51 -0.19 15.36
C PRO A 353 -15.80 -0.20 14.52
N TYR A 354 -16.42 0.96 14.38
CA TYR A 354 -17.55 1.17 13.46
C TYR A 354 -17.12 0.96 12.00
N SER A 355 -18.06 0.74 11.10
CA SER A 355 -17.82 0.63 9.65
C SER A 355 -18.56 1.74 8.88
N LEU A 356 -17.96 2.15 7.81
CA LEU A 356 -18.51 3.06 6.81
C LEU A 356 -18.67 2.34 5.48
#